data_bbbf1e4bd7747fcbbc997db51c4ad5b3
#
_entry.id   bbbf1e4bd7747fcbbc997db51c4ad5b3
#
_cell.length_a   1.000
_cell.length_b   1.000
_cell.length_c   1.000
_cell.angle_alpha   90.00
_cell.angle_beta   90.00
_cell.angle_gamma   90.00
#
_symmetry.space_group_name_H-M   'P 1'
#
loop_
_entity.id
_entity.type
_entity.pdbx_description
1 polymer ?
#
loop_
_entity_poly.entity_id
_entity_poly.type
_entity_poly.pdbx_seq_one_letter_code
_entity_poly.pdbx_strand_id
1 'polypeptide(L)'
;LKIEFPSNHVVEREKVLENLEKYKNDNYVAWIGHATFLIKLGDTTIITDPLFSKNSGPLIFGPKRYVESAIKLNEIPKTDLFLLTHNHYDHLDYSTVRDFPHKKSKVLVPLKLSKYFTRNGFKDVNELDWYDEIKVNDLKITFLPAVHWSKRTLTDTNKTLWGNFLIEYKDKK
;
A
#
# COMPACT_ATOMS: atom_id res chain seq x y z
N LEU A 1 -0.33 -30.61 -3.52
CA LEU A 1 -1.49 -30.20 -4.35
C LEU A 1 -0.99 -29.16 -5.34
N LYS A 2 -1.14 -29.43 -6.65
CA LYS A 2 -0.88 -28.43 -7.70
C LYS A 2 -2.12 -27.54 -7.75
N ILE A 3 -1.97 -26.27 -7.42
CA ILE A 3 -3.06 -25.30 -7.52
C ILE A 3 -3.18 -24.92 -9.00
N GLU A 4 -4.33 -25.17 -9.60
CA GLU A 4 -4.66 -24.71 -10.94
C GLU A 4 -5.52 -23.44 -10.84
N PHE A 5 -5.06 -22.37 -11.50
CA PHE A 5 -5.79 -21.12 -11.56
C PHE A 5 -6.61 -21.05 -12.85
N PRO A 6 -7.81 -20.45 -12.83
CA PRO A 6 -8.54 -20.14 -14.07
C PRO A 6 -7.68 -19.28 -15.00
N SER A 7 -7.69 -19.57 -16.29
CA SER A 7 -6.85 -18.86 -17.28
C SER A 7 -7.19 -17.37 -17.44
N ASN A 8 -8.38 -16.96 -17.01
CA ASN A 8 -8.92 -15.60 -17.19
C ASN A 8 -9.12 -14.84 -15.87
N HIS A 9 -8.48 -15.26 -14.78
CA HIS A 9 -8.68 -14.61 -13.47
C HIS A 9 -7.79 -13.35 -13.27
N VAL A 10 -6.87 -13.10 -14.17
CA VAL A 10 -5.97 -11.94 -14.14
C VAL A 10 -6.15 -11.12 -15.41
N VAL A 11 -6.26 -9.82 -15.27
CA VAL A 11 -6.23 -8.89 -16.40
C VAL A 11 -4.80 -8.74 -16.87
N GLU A 12 -4.56 -8.86 -18.18
CA GLU A 12 -3.24 -8.71 -18.79
C GLU A 12 -2.64 -7.33 -18.44
N ARG A 13 -1.32 -7.31 -18.15
CA ARG A 13 -0.61 -6.11 -17.67
C ARG A 13 -0.76 -4.93 -18.64
N GLU A 14 -0.66 -5.16 -19.94
CA GLU A 14 -0.80 -4.15 -20.99
C GLU A 14 -2.19 -3.49 -20.91
N LYS A 15 -3.22 -4.29 -20.65
CA LYS A 15 -4.60 -3.80 -20.50
C LYS A 15 -4.78 -2.99 -19.21
N VAL A 16 -4.10 -3.36 -18.14
CA VAL A 16 -4.10 -2.57 -16.90
C VAL A 16 -3.47 -1.20 -17.14
N LEU A 17 -2.32 -1.15 -17.82
CA LEU A 17 -1.62 0.11 -18.14
C LEU A 17 -2.46 1.01 -19.06
N GLU A 18 -3.10 0.44 -20.10
CA GLU A 18 -4.04 1.18 -20.96
C GLU A 18 -5.21 1.78 -20.14
N ASN A 19 -5.77 1.00 -19.22
CA ASN A 19 -6.88 1.46 -18.37
C ASN A 19 -6.41 2.57 -17.41
N LEU A 20 -5.25 2.44 -16.79
CA LEU A 20 -4.69 3.48 -15.92
C LEU A 20 -4.47 4.79 -16.68
N GLU A 21 -3.96 4.73 -17.92
CA GLU A 21 -3.82 5.92 -18.77
C GLU A 21 -5.17 6.48 -19.20
N LYS A 22 -6.12 5.62 -19.62
CA LYS A 22 -7.46 6.02 -20.05
C LYS A 22 -8.22 6.76 -18.95
N TYR A 23 -8.15 6.27 -17.72
CA TYR A 23 -8.90 6.81 -16.58
C TYR A 23 -8.08 7.74 -15.69
N LYS A 24 -6.91 8.20 -16.12
CA LYS A 24 -5.99 9.02 -15.30
C LYS A 24 -6.60 10.31 -14.73
N ASN A 25 -7.64 10.83 -15.36
CA ASN A 25 -8.36 12.03 -14.91
C ASN A 25 -9.67 11.72 -14.16
N ASP A 26 -10.02 10.43 -14.04
CA ASP A 26 -11.23 9.97 -13.36
C ASP A 26 -10.93 9.49 -11.94
N ASN A 27 -11.95 9.40 -11.10
CA ASN A 27 -11.84 8.69 -9.85
C ASN A 27 -11.89 7.18 -10.12
N TYR A 28 -10.94 6.44 -9.56
CA TYR A 28 -10.92 4.98 -9.69
C TYR A 28 -10.34 4.29 -8.46
N VAL A 29 -10.66 3.01 -8.33
CA VAL A 29 -9.97 2.06 -7.45
C VAL A 29 -9.50 0.90 -8.32
N ALA A 30 -8.19 0.65 -8.34
CA ALA A 30 -7.58 -0.45 -9.05
C ALA A 30 -6.92 -1.41 -8.06
N TRP A 31 -7.34 -2.66 -8.06
CA TRP A 31 -6.68 -3.71 -7.28
C TRP A 31 -5.42 -4.19 -8.02
N ILE A 32 -4.27 -3.96 -7.42
CA ILE A 32 -2.96 -4.32 -8.01
C ILE A 32 -2.52 -5.73 -7.59
N GLY A 33 -3.09 -6.22 -6.50
CA GLY A 33 -2.85 -7.56 -5.98
C GLY A 33 -2.59 -7.58 -4.48
N HIS A 34 -2.96 -8.66 -3.81
CA HIS A 34 -2.94 -8.82 -2.36
C HIS A 34 -3.71 -7.65 -1.68
N ALA A 35 -3.09 -6.93 -0.75
CA ALA A 35 -3.67 -5.74 -0.11
C ALA A 35 -3.31 -4.42 -0.82
N THR A 36 -2.67 -4.50 -1.99
CA THR A 36 -2.25 -3.31 -2.75
C THR A 36 -3.38 -2.78 -3.61
N PHE A 37 -3.84 -1.59 -3.31
CA PHE A 37 -4.77 -0.82 -4.13
C PHE A 37 -4.13 0.47 -4.60
N LEU A 38 -4.40 0.84 -5.84
CA LEU A 38 -4.14 2.15 -6.39
C LEU A 38 -5.47 2.88 -6.51
N ILE A 39 -5.59 4.02 -5.83
CA ILE A 39 -6.83 4.78 -5.70
C ILE A 39 -6.59 6.19 -6.20
N LYS A 40 -7.44 6.67 -7.08
CA LYS A 40 -7.45 8.06 -7.52
C LYS A 40 -8.74 8.73 -7.07
N LEU A 41 -8.61 9.82 -6.31
CA LEU A 41 -9.73 10.66 -5.86
C LEU A 41 -9.37 12.13 -6.09
N GLY A 42 -10.08 12.77 -7.01
CA GLY A 42 -9.73 14.10 -7.49
C GLY A 42 -8.29 14.12 -8.02
N ASP A 43 -7.48 15.06 -7.52
CA ASP A 43 -6.08 15.20 -7.92
C ASP A 43 -5.09 14.34 -7.10
N THR A 44 -5.61 13.52 -6.15
CA THR A 44 -4.77 12.73 -5.25
C THR A 44 -4.74 11.26 -5.66
N THR A 45 -3.54 10.74 -5.90
CA THR A 45 -3.30 9.32 -6.15
C THR A 45 -2.72 8.67 -4.90
N ILE A 46 -3.37 7.60 -4.44
CA ILE A 46 -3.07 6.87 -3.20
C ILE A 46 -2.62 5.46 -3.54
N ILE A 47 -1.62 4.95 -2.82
CA ILE A 47 -1.29 3.53 -2.81
C ILE A 47 -1.39 2.97 -1.40
N THR A 48 -1.98 1.77 -1.26
CA THR A 48 -2.10 1.08 0.02
C THR A 48 -1.24 -0.16 0.05
N ASP A 49 -0.55 -0.42 1.17
CA ASP A 49 0.19 -1.64 1.48
C ASP A 49 0.90 -2.26 0.25
N PRO A 50 1.75 -1.52 -0.49
CA PRO A 50 2.28 -2.01 -1.76
C PRO A 50 3.24 -3.17 -1.56
N LEU A 51 2.85 -4.33 -2.12
CA LEU A 51 3.61 -5.57 -2.14
C LEU A 51 4.01 -5.90 -3.58
N PHE A 52 5.28 -5.73 -3.94
CA PHE A 52 5.84 -6.04 -5.26
C PHE A 52 6.89 -7.14 -5.22
N SER A 53 7.33 -7.56 -4.03
CA SER A 53 8.22 -8.70 -3.86
C SER A 53 7.53 -10.02 -4.23
N LYS A 54 8.32 -10.99 -4.71
CA LYS A 54 7.84 -12.34 -5.01
C LYS A 54 7.49 -13.15 -3.75
N ASN A 55 8.12 -12.82 -2.61
CA ASN A 55 7.94 -13.50 -1.34
C ASN A 55 7.54 -12.50 -0.25
N SER A 56 6.62 -12.90 0.60
CA SER A 56 6.16 -12.13 1.77
C SER A 56 6.90 -12.59 3.03
N GLY A 57 8.18 -12.26 3.14
CA GLY A 57 9.01 -12.68 4.28
C GLY A 57 10.37 -12.01 4.30
N PRO A 58 11.20 -12.32 5.30
CA PRO A 58 12.54 -11.77 5.37
C PRO A 58 13.40 -12.30 4.20
N LEU A 59 14.01 -11.37 3.46
CA LEU A 59 14.86 -11.66 2.30
C LEU A 59 14.11 -12.49 1.23
N ILE A 60 14.56 -13.74 1.00
CA ILE A 60 13.99 -14.67 0.03
C ILE A 60 13.04 -15.70 0.66
N PHE A 61 12.85 -15.62 1.99
CA PHE A 61 12.02 -16.55 2.74
C PHE A 61 10.58 -16.04 2.83
N GLY A 62 9.68 -16.94 3.25
CA GLY A 62 8.27 -16.65 3.42
C GLY A 62 7.39 -17.16 2.27
N PRO A 63 6.08 -17.00 2.40
CA PRO A 63 5.12 -17.42 1.37
C PRO A 63 5.41 -16.73 0.03
N LYS A 64 5.37 -17.49 -1.05
CA LYS A 64 5.46 -16.95 -2.41
C LYS A 64 4.10 -16.39 -2.83
N ARG A 65 4.13 -15.33 -3.61
CA ARG A 65 2.94 -14.90 -4.35
C ARG A 65 2.55 -15.99 -5.36
N TYR A 66 1.26 -16.30 -5.41
CA TYR A 66 0.72 -17.21 -6.43
C TYR A 66 0.46 -16.49 -7.74
N VAL A 67 0.06 -15.22 -7.66
CA VAL A 67 -0.25 -14.35 -8.80
C VAL A 67 0.65 -13.12 -8.72
N GLU A 68 1.27 -12.75 -9.82
CA GLU A 68 2.09 -11.55 -9.90
C GLU A 68 1.25 -10.27 -9.72
N SER A 69 1.89 -9.17 -9.35
CA SER A 69 1.21 -7.86 -9.31
C SER A 69 0.77 -7.46 -10.72
N ALA A 70 -0.38 -6.79 -10.82
CA ALA A 70 -0.96 -6.37 -12.09
C ALA A 70 -0.05 -5.45 -12.92
N ILE A 71 0.84 -4.71 -12.25
CA ILE A 71 1.86 -3.85 -12.87
C ILE A 71 3.19 -4.00 -12.11
N LYS A 72 4.29 -3.53 -12.69
CA LYS A 72 5.59 -3.48 -12.03
C LYS A 72 5.72 -2.23 -11.14
N LEU A 73 6.63 -2.29 -10.17
CA LEU A 73 6.88 -1.17 -9.24
C LEU A 73 7.23 0.15 -9.95
N ASN A 74 8.01 0.10 -11.01
CA ASN A 74 8.40 1.27 -11.80
C ASN A 74 7.32 1.77 -12.77
N GLU A 75 6.18 1.10 -12.83
CA GLU A 75 5.03 1.48 -13.68
C GLU A 75 3.90 2.12 -12.88
N ILE A 76 4.06 2.22 -11.55
CA ILE A 76 3.09 2.91 -10.71
C ILE A 76 3.00 4.37 -11.13
N PRO A 77 1.78 4.90 -11.38
CA PRO A 77 1.58 6.33 -11.63
C PRO A 77 2.13 7.18 -10.49
N LYS A 78 2.38 8.46 -10.77
CA LYS A 78 2.80 9.40 -9.72
C LYS A 78 1.85 9.28 -8.52
N THR A 79 2.42 8.95 -7.36
CA THR A 79 1.67 8.71 -6.12
C THR A 79 1.91 9.86 -5.17
N ASP A 80 0.81 10.44 -4.68
CA ASP A 80 0.83 11.57 -3.74
C ASP A 80 0.79 11.09 -2.29
N LEU A 81 0.10 9.98 -2.03
CA LEU A 81 -0.12 9.44 -0.70
C LEU A 81 0.16 7.93 -0.63
N PHE A 82 0.99 7.55 0.33
CA PHE A 82 1.31 6.15 0.64
C PHE A 82 0.70 5.80 2.00
N LEU A 83 -0.20 4.82 2.06
CA LEU A 83 -0.84 4.35 3.28
C LEU A 83 -0.31 2.95 3.64
N LEU A 84 0.10 2.77 4.90
CA LEU A 84 0.50 1.47 5.43
C LEU A 84 -0.40 1.11 6.61
N THR A 85 -1.03 -0.07 6.59
CA THR A 85 -1.95 -0.53 7.64
C THR A 85 -1.22 -1.13 8.84
N HIS A 86 -0.16 -1.91 8.64
CA HIS A 86 0.63 -2.55 9.69
C HIS A 86 1.96 -3.12 9.16
N ASN A 87 2.73 -3.80 10.03
CA ASN A 87 4.10 -4.19 9.75
C ASN A 87 4.30 -5.64 9.27
N HIS A 88 3.26 -6.43 9.01
CA HIS A 88 3.45 -7.77 8.46
C HIS A 88 4.19 -7.72 7.12
N TYR A 89 4.88 -8.79 6.76
CA TYR A 89 5.75 -8.80 5.57
C TYR A 89 5.00 -8.65 4.25
N ASP A 90 3.75 -9.06 4.20
CA ASP A 90 2.85 -8.96 3.05
C ASP A 90 2.13 -7.60 2.93
N HIS A 91 2.36 -6.69 3.89
CA HIS A 91 1.89 -5.29 3.88
C HIS A 91 3.05 -4.30 3.86
N LEU A 92 3.99 -4.42 4.80
CA LEU A 92 5.24 -3.66 4.80
C LEU A 92 6.31 -4.44 4.03
N ASP A 93 6.28 -4.39 2.72
CA ASP A 93 7.33 -4.93 1.85
C ASP A 93 8.52 -3.96 1.82
N TYR A 94 9.58 -4.33 2.55
CA TYR A 94 10.75 -3.46 2.69
C TYR A 94 11.46 -3.20 1.34
N SER A 95 11.50 -4.18 0.45
CA SER A 95 12.09 -4.01 -0.89
C SER A 95 11.29 -3.00 -1.71
N THR A 96 9.96 -3.09 -1.66
CA THR A 96 9.08 -2.10 -2.29
C THR A 96 9.29 -0.71 -1.70
N VAL A 97 9.33 -0.57 -0.37
CA VAL A 97 9.57 0.74 0.28
C VAL A 97 10.93 1.29 -0.13
N ARG A 98 12.00 0.47 -0.15
CA ARG A 98 13.34 0.89 -0.57
C ARG A 98 13.36 1.38 -2.02
N ASP A 99 12.74 0.65 -2.92
CA ASP A 99 12.83 0.88 -4.38
C ASP A 99 11.64 1.71 -4.92
N PHE A 100 10.75 2.18 -4.05
CA PHE A 100 9.57 2.95 -4.43
C PHE A 100 9.97 4.21 -5.22
N PRO A 101 9.38 4.44 -6.43
CA PRO A 101 9.85 5.51 -7.31
C PRO A 101 9.47 6.93 -6.84
N HIS A 102 8.40 7.07 -6.06
CA HIS A 102 7.83 8.37 -5.67
C HIS A 102 8.14 8.75 -4.23
N LYS A 103 9.42 9.01 -3.91
CA LYS A 103 9.90 9.34 -2.54
C LYS A 103 9.37 10.67 -1.98
N LYS A 104 8.73 11.49 -2.82
CA LYS A 104 8.08 12.75 -2.41
C LYS A 104 6.65 12.53 -1.92
N SER A 105 6.10 11.33 -2.05
CA SER A 105 4.79 10.99 -1.49
C SER A 105 4.74 11.28 0.00
N LYS A 106 3.62 11.84 0.47
CA LYS A 106 3.29 11.84 1.90
C LYS A 106 3.01 10.40 2.34
N VAL A 107 3.57 10.00 3.46
CA VAL A 107 3.43 8.65 4.01
C VAL A 107 2.65 8.72 5.31
N LEU A 108 1.58 7.94 5.42
CA LEU A 108 0.84 7.75 6.66
C LEU A 108 1.01 6.31 7.12
N VAL A 109 1.51 6.15 8.32
CA VAL A 109 1.84 4.84 8.91
C VAL A 109 1.39 4.77 10.36
N PRO A 110 1.11 3.58 10.91
CA PRO A 110 0.90 3.41 12.34
C PRO A 110 2.12 3.81 13.17
N LEU A 111 1.90 4.11 14.44
CA LEU A 111 2.95 4.43 15.41
C LEU A 111 4.12 3.43 15.37
N LYS A 112 5.35 3.97 15.44
CA LYS A 112 6.65 3.26 15.46
C LYS A 112 7.06 2.62 14.13
N LEU A 113 6.45 3.01 12.99
CA LEU A 113 6.80 2.50 11.66
C LEU A 113 7.50 3.50 10.74
N SER A 114 7.58 4.78 11.10
CA SER A 114 8.21 5.84 10.29
C SER A 114 9.64 5.53 9.87
N LYS A 115 10.41 4.85 10.73
CA LYS A 115 11.82 4.50 10.48
C LYS A 115 12.04 3.69 9.19
N TYR A 116 11.06 2.88 8.78
CA TYR A 116 11.16 2.09 7.54
C TYR A 116 11.12 2.96 6.29
N PHE A 117 10.49 4.11 6.37
CA PHE A 117 10.34 5.07 5.27
C PHE A 117 11.43 6.14 5.29
N THR A 118 11.69 6.75 6.44
CA THR A 118 12.70 7.82 6.58
C THR A 118 14.10 7.34 6.19
N ARG A 119 14.48 6.11 6.57
CA ARG A 119 15.75 5.48 6.17
C ARG A 119 15.86 5.18 4.67
N ASN A 120 14.74 5.14 3.97
CA ASN A 120 14.65 4.88 2.53
C ASN A 120 14.32 6.13 1.71
N GLY A 121 14.54 7.32 2.27
CA GLY A 121 14.55 8.59 1.54
C GLY A 121 13.21 9.33 1.48
N PHE A 122 12.14 8.82 2.11
CA PHE A 122 10.91 9.59 2.27
C PHE A 122 11.12 10.72 3.28
N LYS A 123 10.59 11.90 2.97
CA LYS A 123 10.76 13.11 3.78
C LYS A 123 9.51 13.51 4.56
N ASP A 124 8.32 13.20 4.04
CA ASP A 124 7.03 13.51 4.65
C ASP A 124 6.39 12.22 5.17
N VAL A 125 6.78 11.82 6.39
CA VAL A 125 6.32 10.57 7.04
C VAL A 125 5.64 10.92 8.34
N ASN A 126 4.37 10.55 8.46
CA ASN A 126 3.51 10.86 9.59
C ASN A 126 3.07 9.56 10.27
N GLU A 127 3.36 9.42 11.55
CA GLU A 127 2.83 8.34 12.38
C GLU A 127 1.47 8.72 12.94
N LEU A 128 0.52 7.79 12.89
CA LEU A 128 -0.85 7.97 13.36
C LEU A 128 -1.18 6.98 14.48
N ASP A 129 -1.87 7.48 15.50
CA ASP A 129 -2.60 6.66 16.47
C ASP A 129 -4.04 6.42 16.00
N TRP A 130 -4.75 5.50 16.64
CA TRP A 130 -6.17 5.29 16.35
C TRP A 130 -6.97 6.57 16.58
N TYR A 131 -7.84 6.86 15.62
CA TYR A 131 -8.69 8.04 15.52
C TYR A 131 -7.98 9.34 15.17
N ASP A 132 -6.65 9.28 14.93
CA ASP A 132 -5.97 10.42 14.35
C ASP A 132 -6.49 10.73 12.95
N GLU A 133 -6.65 12.02 12.67
CA GLU A 133 -7.15 12.54 11.40
C GLU A 133 -6.10 13.43 10.73
N ILE A 134 -5.96 13.27 9.44
CA ILE A 134 -5.09 14.14 8.64
C ILE A 134 -5.79 14.54 7.35
N LYS A 135 -5.64 15.80 6.96
CA LYS A 135 -6.12 16.31 5.66
C LYS A 135 -4.98 16.29 4.66
N VAL A 136 -5.28 15.74 3.47
CA VAL A 136 -4.36 15.71 2.32
C VAL A 136 -5.16 16.15 1.10
N ASN A 137 -4.88 17.35 0.59
CA ASN A 137 -5.70 17.99 -0.46
C ASN A 137 -7.19 18.00 -0.03
N ASP A 138 -8.09 17.49 -0.87
CA ASP A 138 -9.53 17.38 -0.59
C ASP A 138 -9.91 16.12 0.18
N LEU A 139 -8.95 15.35 0.66
CA LEU A 139 -9.19 14.13 1.41
C LEU A 139 -9.08 14.39 2.91
N LYS A 140 -9.97 13.76 3.66
CA LYS A 140 -9.81 13.54 5.09
C LYS A 140 -9.50 12.05 5.31
N ILE A 141 -8.39 11.76 5.97
CA ILE A 141 -7.93 10.42 6.26
C ILE A 141 -8.00 10.22 7.77
N THR A 142 -8.74 9.20 8.22
CA THR A 142 -8.80 8.82 9.62
C THR A 142 -8.20 7.43 9.78
N PHE A 143 -7.28 7.26 10.75
CA PHE A 143 -6.74 5.95 11.07
C PHE A 143 -7.62 5.27 12.12
N LEU A 144 -8.13 4.07 11.82
CA LEU A 144 -9.12 3.37 12.63
C LEU A 144 -8.56 2.06 13.21
N PRO A 145 -9.00 1.66 14.40
CA PRO A 145 -8.64 0.35 14.96
C PRO A 145 -9.15 -0.80 14.09
N ALA A 146 -8.42 -1.91 14.12
CA ALA A 146 -8.80 -3.15 13.47
C ALA A 146 -8.57 -4.34 14.40
N VAL A 147 -9.40 -5.38 14.27
CA VAL A 147 -9.17 -6.67 14.93
C VAL A 147 -8.04 -7.38 14.21
N HIS A 148 -6.81 -7.05 14.59
CA HIS A 148 -5.57 -7.56 13.98
C HIS A 148 -4.43 -7.48 15.00
N TRP A 149 -3.19 -7.63 14.56
CA TRP A 149 -1.98 -7.58 15.36
C TRP A 149 -0.79 -7.18 14.51
N SER A 150 0.34 -6.87 15.14
CA SER A 150 1.58 -6.55 14.45
C SER A 150 2.73 -7.46 14.89
N LYS A 151 3.55 -7.88 13.93
CA LYS A 151 4.77 -8.66 14.17
C LYS A 151 5.64 -8.69 12.93
N ARG A 152 6.96 -8.60 13.12
CA ARG A 152 7.94 -8.74 12.06
C ARG A 152 9.16 -9.57 12.49
N THR A 153 9.41 -9.66 13.78
CA THR A 153 10.48 -10.44 14.38
C THR A 153 9.97 -11.38 15.46
N LEU A 154 10.82 -12.20 16.03
CA LEU A 154 10.43 -13.11 17.11
C LEU A 154 10.03 -12.38 18.40
N THR A 155 10.46 -11.12 18.58
CA THR A 155 10.35 -10.39 19.84
C THR A 155 9.54 -9.08 19.76
N ASP A 156 8.91 -8.78 18.61
CA ASP A 156 8.23 -7.49 18.39
C ASP A 156 6.70 -7.57 18.25
N THR A 157 6.10 -8.68 18.66
CA THR A 157 4.64 -8.84 18.65
C THR A 157 3.97 -7.66 19.37
N ASN A 158 3.07 -6.98 18.66
CA ASN A 158 2.30 -5.81 19.12
C ASN A 158 3.15 -4.65 19.66
N LYS A 159 4.41 -4.53 19.22
CA LYS A 159 5.28 -3.39 19.57
C LYS A 159 5.12 -2.17 18.65
N THR A 160 4.44 -2.35 17.52
CA THR A 160 4.01 -1.27 16.61
C THR A 160 2.50 -1.29 16.52
N LEU A 161 1.91 -0.16 16.17
CA LEU A 161 0.46 -0.09 15.99
C LEU A 161 0.02 -0.72 14.66
N TRP A 162 -1.28 -0.96 14.51
CA TRP A 162 -1.94 -1.47 13.31
C TRP A 162 -3.35 -0.90 13.21
N GLY A 163 -3.94 -0.88 12.03
CA GLY A 163 -5.30 -0.39 11.83
C GLY A 163 -5.71 -0.38 10.36
N ASN A 164 -6.78 0.36 10.09
CA ASN A 164 -7.32 0.63 8.77
C ASN A 164 -7.40 2.14 8.51
N PHE A 165 -7.58 2.51 7.26
CA PHE A 165 -7.80 3.90 6.87
C PHE A 165 -9.23 4.11 6.38
N LEU A 166 -9.92 5.08 6.96
CA LEU A 166 -11.12 5.66 6.40
C LEU A 166 -10.69 6.85 5.53
N ILE A 167 -11.06 6.82 4.25
CA ILE A 167 -10.75 7.87 3.28
C ILE A 167 -12.07 8.55 2.91
N GLU A 168 -12.21 9.81 3.27
CA GLU A 168 -13.37 10.62 2.97
C GLU A 168 -13.00 11.63 1.86
N TYR A 169 -13.78 11.64 0.77
CA TYR A 169 -13.63 12.54 -0.35
C TYR A 169 -14.98 13.15 -0.71
N LYS A 170 -15.15 14.47 -0.53
CA LYS A 170 -16.44 15.15 -0.66
C LYS A 170 -17.46 14.47 0.26
N ASP A 171 -18.62 14.07 -0.26
CA ASP A 171 -19.70 13.41 0.49
C ASP A 171 -19.59 11.88 0.50
N LYS A 172 -18.44 11.32 0.07
CA LYS A 172 -18.20 9.86 -0.05
C LYS A 172 -17.17 9.39 0.96
N LYS A 173 -17.39 8.17 1.44
CA LYS A 173 -16.48 7.46 2.37
C LYS A 173 -16.08 6.12 1.80
#